data_4cdd6c8623d22491ae997180e5188944
#
_entry.id   4cdd6c8623d22491ae997180e5188944
#
_cell.length_a   1.000
_cell.length_b   1.000
_cell.length_c   1.000
_cell.angle_alpha   90.00
_cell.angle_beta   90.00
_cell.angle_gamma   90.00
#
_symmetry.space_group_name_H-M   'P 1'
#
loop_
_entity.id
_entity.type
_entity.pdbx_description
1 polymer ?
#
loop_
_entity_poly.entity_id
_entity_poly.type
_entity_poly.pdbx_seq_one_letter_code
_entity_poly.pdbx_strand_id
1 'polypeptide(L)'
;MVSIEPTRQANGAPLAAETAVASLPSRRGGRPRSRIEALARRPLFWIALVAVVALFSIGRAVLSRPPEPALRIPLPAFELTDHRGQRFGLEQLRGRVWIADFIFTTCPTVCPKLTQRMKEIEQRGRELGDALHLVTITVDPETDTPEVLASYAASQGLPLDRWTLLTGPLDQIESTVIKGFKIAMGKEEASPGLFSIFHGERLVLVDREGVIRGYYEANDEGISAILRDASALAERD
;
A
#
# COMPACT_ATOMS: atom_id res chain seq x y z
N MET A 1 72.52 29.26 6.89
CA MET A 1 73.38 29.91 7.90
C MET A 1 73.30 29.03 9.15
N VAL A 2 74.42 28.47 9.44
CA VAL A 2 75.03 27.96 10.67
C VAL A 2 74.42 26.64 11.17
N SER A 3 74.95 25.45 10.83
CA SER A 3 76.21 24.84 11.38
C SER A 3 76.16 24.77 12.91
N ILE A 4 76.31 23.70 13.62
CA ILE A 4 77.52 22.87 13.74
C ILE A 4 77.18 21.64 14.62
N GLU A 5 77.66 20.44 14.18
CA GLU A 5 78.10 19.31 14.99
C GLU A 5 79.28 19.74 15.95
N PRO A 6 79.93 18.89 16.71
CA PRO A 6 79.77 17.42 17.01
C PRO A 6 80.22 17.03 18.47
N THR A 7 80.45 15.69 18.65
CA THR A 7 81.45 15.06 19.50
C THR A 7 81.03 14.56 20.88
N ARG A 8 81.30 13.40 21.46
CA ARG A 8 82.38 12.40 21.28
C ARG A 8 82.11 11.17 22.15
N GLN A 9 82.52 10.06 21.64
CA GLN A 9 82.97 8.81 22.26
C GLN A 9 83.29 8.75 23.73
N ALA A 10 83.01 7.56 24.37
CA ALA A 10 83.98 6.70 25.06
C ALA A 10 83.37 5.34 25.43
N ASN A 11 83.82 4.34 24.84
CA ASN A 11 84.47 3.07 25.27
C ASN A 11 84.07 2.49 26.64
N GLY A 12 83.78 1.18 26.62
CA GLY A 12 83.85 0.29 27.76
C GLY A 12 83.16 -1.06 27.48
N ALA A 13 83.92 -2.03 26.96
CA ALA A 13 83.56 -3.43 26.99
C ALA A 13 84.10 -4.07 28.29
N PRO A 14 83.92 -5.38 28.49
CA PRO A 14 82.79 -6.28 28.50
C PRO A 14 82.65 -7.02 29.85
N LEU A 15 81.52 -7.62 30.14
CA LEU A 15 81.43 -8.73 31.06
C LEU A 15 80.30 -9.69 30.67
N ALA A 16 80.74 -10.86 30.31
CA ALA A 16 79.90 -12.00 30.04
C ALA A 16 79.11 -12.39 31.32
N ALA A 17 77.79 -12.52 31.18
CA ALA A 17 76.94 -13.26 32.10
C ALA A 17 76.01 -14.14 31.31
N GLU A 18 76.40 -15.35 31.21
CA GLU A 18 75.64 -16.48 30.74
C GLU A 18 74.43 -16.65 31.65
N THR A 19 73.24 -16.33 31.19
CA THR A 19 72.00 -16.59 31.92
C THR A 19 71.17 -17.59 31.14
N ALA A 20 71.06 -18.77 31.70
CA ALA A 20 70.29 -19.92 31.31
C ALA A 20 68.85 -19.48 31.00
N VAL A 21 68.44 -19.62 29.74
CA VAL A 21 67.02 -19.51 29.35
C VAL A 21 66.29 -20.74 29.82
N ALA A 22 65.64 -20.64 30.94
CA ALA A 22 64.67 -21.63 31.42
C ALA A 22 63.49 -21.66 30.46
N SER A 23 63.37 -22.74 29.71
CA SER A 23 62.20 -23.02 28.85
C SER A 23 60.96 -23.21 29.74
N LEU A 24 60.05 -22.16 29.71
CA LEU A 24 58.75 -22.25 30.31
C LEU A 24 57.88 -23.25 29.54
N PRO A 25 57.20 -24.20 30.17
CA PRO A 25 56.30 -25.11 29.51
C PRO A 25 55.09 -24.31 28.99
N SER A 26 54.84 -24.35 27.66
CA SER A 26 53.65 -23.80 27.05
C SER A 26 52.43 -24.54 27.56
N ARG A 27 51.75 -23.95 28.56
CA ARG A 27 50.38 -24.36 28.95
C ARG A 27 49.47 -24.05 27.74
N ARG A 28 49.27 -25.04 26.87
CA ARG A 28 48.11 -25.09 25.99
C ARG A 28 46.86 -25.23 26.85
N GLY A 29 46.40 -24.13 27.38
CA GLY A 29 45.10 -24.05 28.02
C GLY A 29 44.04 -24.25 26.93
N GLY A 30 43.59 -25.48 26.77
CA GLY A 30 42.39 -25.77 25.99
C GLY A 30 41.24 -25.02 26.64
N ARG A 31 40.78 -23.94 26.02
CA ARG A 31 39.52 -23.28 26.45
C ARG A 31 38.44 -24.36 26.48
N PRO A 32 37.66 -24.47 27.56
CA PRO A 32 36.55 -25.41 27.58
C PRO A 32 35.61 -25.04 26.42
N ARG A 33 35.49 -25.94 25.46
CA ARG A 33 34.52 -25.77 24.34
C ARG A 33 33.16 -25.59 24.97
N SER A 34 32.56 -24.42 24.77
CA SER A 34 31.23 -24.12 25.33
C SER A 34 30.24 -25.18 24.83
N ARG A 35 29.30 -25.60 25.73
CA ARG A 35 28.24 -26.55 25.33
C ARG A 35 27.48 -26.10 24.10
N ILE A 36 27.48 -24.80 23.84
CA ILE A 36 26.89 -24.15 22.66
C ILE A 36 27.64 -24.52 21.37
N GLU A 37 29.00 -24.57 21.38
CA GLU A 37 29.78 -24.96 20.19
C GLU A 37 29.57 -26.44 19.82
N ALA A 38 29.38 -27.30 20.82
CA ALA A 38 29.08 -28.71 20.59
C ALA A 38 27.65 -28.91 20.04
N LEU A 39 26.68 -28.08 20.46
CA LEU A 39 25.32 -28.10 20.00
C LEU A 39 25.23 -27.57 18.55
N ALA A 40 25.95 -26.49 18.25
CA ALA A 40 25.97 -25.88 16.90
C ALA A 40 26.56 -26.76 15.79
N ARG A 41 27.33 -27.80 16.16
CA ARG A 41 27.88 -28.78 15.19
C ARG A 41 26.92 -29.91 14.84
N ARG A 42 25.75 -29.99 15.49
CA ARG A 42 24.74 -31.03 15.22
C ARG A 42 23.78 -30.54 14.15
N PRO A 43 23.63 -31.25 13.03
CA PRO A 43 22.70 -30.85 11.97
C PRO A 43 21.25 -30.70 12.47
N LEU A 44 20.86 -31.54 13.44
CA LEU A 44 19.55 -31.47 14.09
C LEU A 44 19.28 -30.14 14.80
N PHE A 45 20.31 -29.48 15.33
CA PHE A 45 20.17 -28.16 15.94
C PHE A 45 19.73 -27.12 14.93
N TRP A 46 20.32 -27.11 13.74
CA TRP A 46 19.96 -26.17 12.67
C TRP A 46 18.57 -26.44 12.09
N ILE A 47 18.21 -27.73 11.95
CA ILE A 47 16.86 -28.12 11.51
C ILE A 47 15.83 -27.64 12.53
N ALA A 48 16.05 -27.85 13.81
CA ALA A 48 15.15 -27.38 14.87
C ALA A 48 15.05 -25.85 14.90
N LEU A 49 16.19 -25.15 14.75
CA LEU A 49 16.21 -23.68 14.71
C LEU A 49 15.42 -23.13 13.52
N VAL A 50 15.62 -23.70 12.32
CA VAL A 50 14.87 -23.31 11.12
C VAL A 50 13.38 -23.58 11.29
N ALA A 51 13.01 -24.75 11.86
CA ALA A 51 11.62 -25.08 12.14
C ALA A 51 10.98 -24.10 13.14
N VAL A 52 11.68 -23.72 14.21
CA VAL A 52 11.18 -22.73 15.18
C VAL A 52 11.02 -21.36 14.54
N VAL A 53 11.98 -20.90 13.74
CA VAL A 53 11.90 -19.63 13.03
C VAL A 53 10.75 -19.65 12.03
N ALA A 54 10.57 -20.74 11.27
CA ALA A 54 9.49 -20.90 10.33
C ALA A 54 8.12 -20.90 11.04
N LEU A 55 7.97 -21.68 12.12
CA LEU A 55 6.74 -21.70 12.92
C LEU A 55 6.42 -20.34 13.54
N PHE A 56 7.43 -19.64 14.04
CA PHE A 56 7.28 -18.30 14.58
C PHE A 56 6.87 -17.31 13.49
N SER A 57 7.49 -17.37 12.31
CA SER A 57 7.15 -16.50 11.17
C SER A 57 5.74 -16.75 10.65
N ILE A 58 5.34 -18.02 10.51
CA ILE A 58 3.98 -18.43 10.12
C ILE A 58 2.97 -17.99 11.19
N GLY A 59 3.26 -18.27 12.47
CA GLY A 59 2.41 -17.86 13.58
C GLY A 59 2.22 -16.34 13.62
N ARG A 60 3.29 -15.58 13.44
CA ARG A 60 3.23 -14.12 13.36
C ARG A 60 2.43 -13.63 12.14
N ALA A 61 2.59 -14.23 10.97
CA ALA A 61 1.85 -13.88 9.77
C ALA A 61 0.34 -14.13 9.95
N VAL A 62 -0.04 -15.24 10.55
CA VAL A 62 -1.44 -15.59 10.84
C VAL A 62 -2.06 -14.68 11.91
N LEU A 63 -1.30 -14.36 12.97
CA LEU A 63 -1.77 -13.49 14.07
C LEU A 63 -1.75 -11.98 13.73
N SER A 64 -1.01 -11.57 12.69
CA SER A 64 -0.85 -10.18 12.27
C SER A 64 -1.80 -9.79 11.14
N ARG A 65 -2.83 -10.59 10.84
CA ARG A 65 -3.86 -10.19 9.89
C ARG A 65 -4.52 -8.90 10.38
N PRO A 66 -4.59 -7.84 9.56
CA PRO A 66 -5.24 -6.62 9.97
C PRO A 66 -6.71 -6.90 10.32
N PRO A 67 -7.25 -6.25 11.35
CA PRO A 67 -8.66 -6.40 11.70
C PRO A 67 -9.53 -5.97 10.51
N GLU A 68 -10.61 -6.69 10.30
CA GLU A 68 -11.59 -6.35 9.28
C GLU A 68 -12.21 -4.98 9.56
N PRO A 69 -12.41 -4.11 8.54
CA PRO A 69 -13.13 -2.87 8.70
C PRO A 69 -14.51 -3.11 9.34
N ALA A 70 -14.78 -2.37 10.43
CA ALA A 70 -15.99 -2.60 11.23
C ALA A 70 -17.29 -2.14 10.54
N LEU A 71 -17.18 -1.19 9.58
CA LEU A 71 -18.35 -0.64 8.88
C LEU A 71 -18.98 -1.70 7.98
N ARG A 72 -20.32 -1.79 8.01
CA ARG A 72 -21.11 -2.70 7.16
C ARG A 72 -22.39 -2.00 6.73
N ILE A 73 -22.38 -1.36 5.58
CA ILE A 73 -23.56 -0.72 4.96
C ILE A 73 -23.83 -1.43 3.64
N PRO A 74 -24.89 -2.23 3.52
CA PRO A 74 -25.26 -2.87 2.26
C PRO A 74 -25.52 -1.80 1.19
N LEU A 75 -24.88 -1.94 0.02
CA LEU A 75 -25.13 -1.07 -1.12
C LEU A 75 -26.37 -1.59 -1.85
N PRO A 76 -27.40 -0.77 -2.08
CA PRO A 76 -28.53 -1.16 -2.91
C PRO A 76 -28.08 -1.52 -4.33
N ALA A 77 -28.78 -2.44 -4.97
CA ALA A 77 -28.52 -2.74 -6.38
C ALA A 77 -28.66 -1.45 -7.21
N PHE A 78 -27.73 -1.25 -8.09
CA PHE A 78 -27.74 -0.16 -9.07
C PHE A 78 -27.36 -0.69 -10.44
N GLU A 79 -27.81 -0.02 -11.49
CA GLU A 79 -27.42 -0.28 -12.86
C GLU A 79 -27.21 1.08 -13.55
N LEU A 80 -26.01 1.30 -14.07
CA LEU A 80 -25.58 2.51 -14.75
C LEU A 80 -25.03 2.16 -16.13
N THR A 81 -24.47 3.12 -16.83
CA THR A 81 -23.82 2.93 -18.13
C THR A 81 -22.32 3.15 -17.99
N ASP A 82 -21.50 2.23 -18.49
CA ASP A 82 -20.06 2.39 -18.48
C ASP A 82 -19.57 3.30 -19.64
N HIS A 83 -18.29 3.65 -19.60
CA HIS A 83 -17.60 4.47 -20.62
C HIS A 83 -17.59 3.82 -22.04
N ARG A 84 -18.08 2.59 -22.20
CA ARG A 84 -18.26 1.89 -23.49
C ARG A 84 -19.71 1.87 -23.93
N GLY A 85 -20.61 2.51 -23.18
CA GLY A 85 -22.03 2.50 -23.43
C GLY A 85 -22.74 1.20 -23.03
N GLN A 86 -22.10 0.36 -22.21
CA GLN A 86 -22.67 -0.92 -21.76
C GLN A 86 -23.28 -0.79 -20.37
N ARG A 87 -24.29 -1.61 -20.08
CA ARG A 87 -24.88 -1.70 -18.74
C ARG A 87 -23.86 -2.25 -17.77
N PHE A 88 -23.70 -1.56 -16.65
CA PHE A 88 -22.77 -1.92 -15.60
C PHE A 88 -23.33 -1.56 -14.22
N GLY A 89 -23.24 -2.49 -13.28
CA GLY A 89 -23.77 -2.26 -11.94
C GLY A 89 -23.14 -3.18 -10.90
N LEU A 90 -23.86 -3.33 -9.79
CA LEU A 90 -23.36 -4.11 -8.66
C LEU A 90 -23.08 -5.57 -9.03
N GLU A 91 -23.84 -6.16 -9.96
CA GLU A 91 -23.68 -7.58 -10.35
C GLU A 91 -22.32 -7.83 -11.05
N GLN A 92 -21.80 -6.87 -11.84
CA GLN A 92 -20.50 -6.98 -12.49
C GLN A 92 -19.33 -6.84 -11.51
N LEU A 93 -19.59 -6.31 -10.32
CA LEU A 93 -18.61 -6.07 -9.25
C LEU A 93 -18.61 -7.18 -8.19
N ARG A 94 -19.61 -8.08 -8.19
CA ARG A 94 -19.66 -9.18 -7.24
C ARG A 94 -18.44 -10.08 -7.34
N GLY A 95 -17.98 -10.55 -6.18
CA GLY A 95 -16.78 -11.39 -6.08
C GLY A 95 -15.47 -10.62 -6.12
N ARG A 96 -15.51 -9.29 -6.25
CA ARG A 96 -14.33 -8.41 -6.22
C ARG A 96 -14.46 -7.40 -5.09
N VAL A 97 -13.35 -7.07 -4.48
CA VAL A 97 -13.23 -5.86 -3.66
C VAL A 97 -13.06 -4.68 -4.61
N TRP A 98 -13.72 -3.58 -4.34
CA TRP A 98 -13.63 -2.43 -5.22
C TRP A 98 -13.64 -1.10 -4.47
N ILE A 99 -13.05 -0.09 -5.11
CA ILE A 99 -12.96 1.26 -4.56
C ILE A 99 -13.67 2.21 -5.49
N ALA A 100 -14.60 2.99 -4.96
CA ALA A 100 -15.34 4.00 -5.69
C ALA A 100 -14.84 5.40 -5.36
N ASP A 101 -14.81 6.26 -6.39
CA ASP A 101 -14.72 7.71 -6.27
C ASP A 101 -15.81 8.42 -7.13
N PHE A 102 -15.99 9.70 -6.89
CA PHE A 102 -17.04 10.51 -7.49
C PHE A 102 -16.41 11.76 -8.08
N ILE A 103 -16.60 11.99 -9.38
CA ILE A 103 -16.01 13.13 -10.10
C ILE A 103 -17.00 13.73 -11.09
N PHE A 104 -16.60 14.82 -11.72
CA PHE A 104 -17.12 15.29 -13.01
C PHE A 104 -15.97 15.79 -13.87
N THR A 105 -16.04 15.52 -15.19
CA THR A 105 -14.87 15.69 -16.07
C THR A 105 -14.47 17.14 -16.30
N THR A 106 -15.40 18.08 -16.15
CA THR A 106 -15.19 19.52 -16.32
C THR A 106 -14.66 20.22 -15.06
N CYS A 107 -14.44 19.50 -13.96
CA CYS A 107 -13.90 20.05 -12.72
C CYS A 107 -12.42 20.48 -12.92
N PRO A 108 -12.09 21.77 -12.70
CA PRO A 108 -10.73 22.24 -12.98
C PRO A 108 -9.73 22.01 -11.85
N THR A 109 -10.15 21.57 -10.65
CA THR A 109 -9.32 21.62 -9.45
C THR A 109 -9.22 20.31 -8.69
N VAL A 110 -10.32 19.81 -8.16
CA VAL A 110 -10.34 18.68 -7.21
C VAL A 110 -10.32 17.34 -7.93
N CYS A 111 -11.15 17.18 -8.98
CA CYS A 111 -11.28 15.90 -9.67
C CYS A 111 -9.98 15.41 -10.34
N PRO A 112 -9.14 16.26 -10.96
CA PRO A 112 -7.83 15.81 -11.44
C PRO A 112 -6.94 15.26 -10.32
N LYS A 113 -6.99 15.85 -9.12
CA LYS A 113 -6.25 15.37 -7.96
C LYS A 113 -6.80 14.03 -7.47
N LEU A 114 -8.14 13.91 -7.41
CA LEU A 114 -8.79 12.66 -6.99
C LEU A 114 -8.48 11.53 -7.96
N THR A 115 -8.55 11.78 -9.27
CA THR A 115 -8.13 10.83 -10.30
C THR A 115 -6.67 10.42 -10.15
N GLN A 116 -5.77 11.36 -9.82
CA GLN A 116 -4.37 11.05 -9.56
C GLN A 116 -4.20 10.15 -8.33
N ARG A 117 -4.99 10.37 -7.28
CA ARG A 117 -5.02 9.51 -6.08
C ARG A 117 -5.54 8.10 -6.39
N MET A 118 -6.58 8.00 -7.22
CA MET A 118 -7.07 6.71 -7.69
C MET A 118 -6.02 5.96 -8.56
N LYS A 119 -5.25 6.68 -9.39
CA LYS A 119 -4.10 6.09 -10.12
C LYS A 119 -3.03 5.57 -9.16
N GLU A 120 -2.75 6.27 -8.07
CA GLU A 120 -1.84 5.79 -7.05
C GLU A 120 -2.35 4.50 -6.38
N ILE A 121 -3.65 4.45 -6.09
CA ILE A 121 -4.29 3.24 -5.56
C ILE A 121 -4.17 2.09 -6.56
N GLU A 122 -4.42 2.34 -7.84
CA GLU A 122 -4.26 1.33 -8.89
C GLU A 122 -2.84 0.78 -8.93
N GLN A 123 -1.84 1.67 -8.93
CA GLN A 123 -0.43 1.27 -9.00
C GLN A 123 0.02 0.48 -7.77
N ARG A 124 -0.34 0.94 -6.58
CA ARG A 124 0.03 0.29 -5.31
C ARG A 124 -0.77 -0.99 -5.07
N GLY A 125 -2.01 -1.06 -5.59
CA GLY A 125 -2.89 -2.22 -5.48
C GLY A 125 -2.70 -3.28 -6.57
N ARG A 126 -1.70 -3.17 -7.44
CA ARG A 126 -1.46 -4.11 -8.55
C ARG A 126 -1.28 -5.56 -8.12
N GLU A 127 -0.72 -5.77 -6.97
CA GLU A 127 -0.48 -7.11 -6.42
C GLU A 127 -1.80 -7.86 -6.12
N LEU A 128 -2.90 -7.13 -5.94
CA LEU A 128 -4.23 -7.72 -5.74
C LEU A 128 -4.86 -8.22 -7.06
N GLY A 129 -4.30 -7.87 -8.22
CA GLY A 129 -4.76 -8.32 -9.52
C GLY A 129 -6.27 -8.10 -9.73
N ASP A 130 -6.97 -9.13 -10.18
CA ASP A 130 -8.41 -9.10 -10.45
C ASP A 130 -9.28 -9.04 -9.17
N ALA A 131 -8.70 -9.23 -7.99
CA ALA A 131 -9.41 -9.12 -6.73
C ALA A 131 -9.77 -7.68 -6.35
N LEU A 132 -9.07 -6.68 -6.93
CA LEU A 132 -9.34 -5.26 -6.75
C LEU A 132 -9.80 -4.61 -8.06
N HIS A 133 -10.95 -3.91 -8.01
CA HIS A 133 -11.47 -3.13 -9.13
C HIS A 133 -11.67 -1.66 -8.73
N LEU A 134 -11.52 -0.73 -9.65
CA LEU A 134 -11.75 0.68 -9.43
C LEU A 134 -12.99 1.15 -10.19
N VAL A 135 -13.78 2.00 -9.56
CA VAL A 135 -15.02 2.54 -10.15
C VAL A 135 -15.05 4.04 -9.93
N THR A 136 -15.18 4.78 -11.00
CA THR A 136 -15.42 6.23 -10.95
C THR A 136 -16.84 6.50 -11.42
N ILE A 137 -17.64 7.19 -10.61
CA ILE A 137 -19.03 7.55 -10.95
C ILE A 137 -19.09 9.06 -11.17
N THR A 138 -19.59 9.47 -12.33
CA THR A 138 -19.82 10.90 -12.55
C THR A 138 -20.97 11.42 -11.71
N VAL A 139 -20.84 12.67 -11.26
CA VAL A 139 -21.93 13.42 -10.61
C VAL A 139 -22.54 14.51 -11.51
N ASP A 140 -22.08 14.59 -12.77
CA ASP A 140 -22.61 15.47 -13.80
C ASP A 140 -22.93 14.67 -15.10
N PRO A 141 -23.91 13.75 -15.06
CA PRO A 141 -24.19 12.88 -16.20
C PRO A 141 -24.77 13.63 -17.42
N GLU A 142 -25.22 14.87 -17.25
CA GLU A 142 -25.68 15.71 -18.37
C GLU A 142 -24.51 16.09 -19.26
N THR A 143 -23.33 16.30 -18.70
CA THR A 143 -22.09 16.63 -19.43
C THR A 143 -21.28 15.36 -19.74
N ASP A 144 -21.19 14.46 -18.79
CA ASP A 144 -20.31 13.29 -18.81
C ASP A 144 -20.99 12.07 -19.46
N THR A 145 -21.17 12.14 -20.80
CA THR A 145 -21.64 10.98 -21.58
C THR A 145 -20.60 9.85 -21.59
N PRO A 146 -20.95 8.60 -22.00
CA PRO A 146 -19.97 7.52 -22.13
C PRO A 146 -18.76 7.91 -22.97
N GLU A 147 -18.95 8.64 -24.07
CA GLU A 147 -17.87 9.09 -24.96
C GLU A 147 -16.97 10.14 -24.29
N VAL A 148 -17.54 11.03 -23.48
CA VAL A 148 -16.78 12.02 -22.69
C VAL A 148 -15.95 11.30 -21.63
N LEU A 149 -16.54 10.33 -20.92
CA LEU A 149 -15.81 9.51 -19.94
C LEU A 149 -14.70 8.69 -20.59
N ALA A 150 -14.93 8.10 -21.77
CA ALA A 150 -13.89 7.40 -22.53
C ALA A 150 -12.72 8.32 -22.91
N SER A 151 -13.06 9.54 -23.39
CA SER A 151 -12.07 10.56 -23.74
C SER A 151 -11.27 11.02 -22.51
N TYR A 152 -11.97 11.22 -21.39
CA TYR A 152 -11.34 11.55 -20.11
C TYR A 152 -10.37 10.44 -19.66
N ALA A 153 -10.83 9.19 -19.69
CA ALA A 153 -10.00 8.05 -19.33
C ALA A 153 -8.73 7.97 -20.19
N ALA A 154 -8.86 8.17 -21.51
CA ALA A 154 -7.72 8.20 -22.43
C ALA A 154 -6.77 9.36 -22.13
N SER A 155 -7.30 10.57 -21.88
CA SER A 155 -6.49 11.76 -21.56
C SER A 155 -5.72 11.60 -20.24
N GLN A 156 -6.32 10.91 -19.27
CA GLN A 156 -5.69 10.61 -17.98
C GLN A 156 -4.83 9.35 -18.02
N GLY A 157 -4.84 8.55 -19.09
CA GLY A 157 -4.09 7.29 -19.19
C GLY A 157 -4.53 6.26 -18.16
N LEU A 158 -5.86 6.07 -18.00
CA LEU A 158 -6.42 5.14 -17.03
C LEU A 158 -6.37 3.69 -17.54
N PRO A 159 -5.99 2.70 -16.73
CA PRO A 159 -5.99 1.29 -17.08
C PRO A 159 -7.41 0.70 -16.99
N LEU A 160 -8.15 0.73 -18.11
CA LEU A 160 -9.57 0.37 -18.19
C LEU A 160 -9.86 -1.14 -18.09
N ASP A 161 -8.85 -1.97 -17.96
CA ASP A 161 -8.97 -3.40 -17.63
C ASP A 161 -9.43 -3.61 -16.17
N ARG A 162 -9.02 -2.73 -15.27
CA ARG A 162 -9.36 -2.79 -13.84
C ARG A 162 -10.04 -1.53 -13.31
N TRP A 163 -10.42 -0.62 -14.20
CA TRP A 163 -11.04 0.64 -13.83
C TRP A 163 -12.20 0.95 -14.77
N THR A 164 -13.40 1.12 -14.20
CA THR A 164 -14.62 1.42 -14.95
C THR A 164 -15.12 2.82 -14.58
N LEU A 165 -15.43 3.63 -15.56
CA LEU A 165 -16.09 4.92 -15.38
C LEU A 165 -17.56 4.77 -15.70
N LEU A 166 -18.43 5.32 -14.85
CA LEU A 166 -19.88 5.15 -14.93
C LEU A 166 -20.60 6.48 -15.05
N THR A 167 -21.63 6.50 -15.88
CA THR A 167 -22.62 7.55 -16.06
C THR A 167 -24.02 6.95 -16.16
N GLY A 168 -25.05 7.76 -16.32
CA GLY A 168 -26.42 7.27 -16.48
C GLY A 168 -27.44 8.39 -16.31
N PRO A 169 -28.74 8.09 -16.25
CA PRO A 169 -29.77 9.07 -15.94
C PRO A 169 -29.50 9.73 -14.57
N LEU A 170 -29.74 11.04 -14.48
CA LEU A 170 -29.43 11.84 -13.29
C LEU A 170 -30.09 11.27 -12.03
N ASP A 171 -31.35 10.88 -12.12
CA ASP A 171 -32.10 10.29 -11.02
C ASP A 171 -31.49 8.97 -10.50
N GLN A 172 -30.93 8.17 -11.41
CA GLN A 172 -30.21 6.94 -11.07
C GLN A 172 -28.85 7.26 -10.42
N ILE A 173 -28.11 8.23 -10.94
CA ILE A 173 -26.85 8.72 -10.34
C ILE A 173 -27.13 9.26 -8.93
N GLU A 174 -28.12 10.15 -8.75
CA GLU A 174 -28.48 10.68 -7.44
C GLU A 174 -28.90 9.57 -6.47
N SER A 175 -29.74 8.63 -6.93
CA SER A 175 -30.14 7.49 -6.09
C SER A 175 -28.93 6.64 -5.69
N THR A 176 -28.02 6.36 -6.61
CA THR A 176 -26.83 5.57 -6.35
C THR A 176 -25.87 6.28 -5.40
N VAL A 177 -25.55 7.53 -5.66
CA VAL A 177 -24.57 8.31 -4.89
C VAL A 177 -25.12 8.69 -3.51
N ILE A 178 -26.31 9.30 -3.47
CA ILE A 178 -26.86 9.81 -2.21
C ILE A 178 -27.45 8.68 -1.36
N LYS A 179 -28.33 7.85 -1.94
CA LYS A 179 -29.03 6.81 -1.18
C LYS A 179 -28.19 5.55 -1.02
N GLY A 180 -27.40 5.19 -2.06
CA GLY A 180 -26.49 4.04 -2.03
C GLY A 180 -25.23 4.34 -1.23
N PHE A 181 -24.37 5.15 -1.77
CA PHE A 181 -23.06 5.45 -1.18
C PHE A 181 -23.09 6.41 0.02
N LYS A 182 -24.19 7.06 0.31
CA LYS A 182 -24.32 8.06 1.39
C LYS A 182 -23.37 9.25 1.20
N ILE A 183 -23.08 9.58 -0.04
CA ILE A 183 -22.24 10.72 -0.42
C ILE A 183 -23.15 11.88 -0.83
N ALA A 184 -22.91 13.06 -0.27
CA ALA A 184 -23.62 14.26 -0.66
C ALA A 184 -23.18 14.69 -2.07
N MET A 185 -24.13 14.98 -2.94
CA MET A 185 -23.92 15.60 -4.24
C MET A 185 -25.04 16.59 -4.54
N GLY A 186 -24.75 17.58 -5.35
CA GLY A 186 -25.75 18.54 -5.77
C GLY A 186 -25.17 19.59 -6.71
N LYS A 187 -26.08 20.37 -7.28
CA LYS A 187 -25.75 21.50 -8.13
C LYS A 187 -26.27 22.77 -7.46
N GLU A 188 -25.37 23.68 -7.15
CA GLU A 188 -25.70 24.95 -6.50
C GLU A 188 -25.38 26.12 -7.43
N GLU A 189 -26.25 27.10 -7.51
CA GLU A 189 -26.00 28.31 -8.29
C GLU A 189 -25.08 29.25 -7.49
N ALA A 190 -23.80 29.26 -7.84
CA ALA A 190 -22.78 30.10 -7.19
C ALA A 190 -22.89 31.59 -7.56
N SER A 191 -23.46 31.86 -8.74
CA SER A 191 -23.78 33.21 -9.26
C SER A 191 -24.78 33.05 -10.42
N PRO A 192 -25.54 34.09 -10.85
CA PRO A 192 -26.49 34.00 -11.94
C PRO A 192 -25.85 33.36 -13.17
N GLY A 193 -26.33 32.17 -13.57
CA GLY A 193 -25.81 31.39 -14.69
C GLY A 193 -24.49 30.62 -14.45
N LEU A 194 -23.93 30.66 -13.23
CA LEU A 194 -22.75 29.88 -12.85
C LEU A 194 -23.14 28.84 -11.80
N PHE A 195 -23.13 27.58 -12.18
CA PHE A 195 -23.42 26.47 -11.27
C PHE A 195 -22.13 25.88 -10.73
N SER A 196 -22.15 25.56 -9.45
CA SER A 196 -21.11 24.78 -8.77
C SER A 196 -21.65 23.39 -8.47
N ILE A 197 -20.96 22.35 -8.91
CA ILE A 197 -21.27 20.97 -8.55
C ILE A 197 -20.43 20.62 -7.33
N PHE A 198 -21.08 20.15 -6.27
CA PHE A 198 -20.41 19.67 -5.08
C PHE A 198 -20.64 18.18 -4.90
N HIS A 199 -19.62 17.51 -4.40
CA HIS A 199 -19.66 16.08 -4.06
C HIS A 199 -18.67 15.79 -2.94
N GLY A 200 -18.86 14.67 -2.26
CA GLY A 200 -17.92 14.24 -1.20
C GLY A 200 -16.60 13.76 -1.81
N GLU A 201 -15.49 14.33 -1.34
CA GLU A 201 -14.12 13.97 -1.75
C GLU A 201 -13.63 12.70 -1.02
N ARG A 202 -14.46 11.65 -1.02
CA ARG A 202 -14.12 10.42 -0.29
C ARG A 202 -13.98 9.24 -1.23
N LEU A 203 -13.01 8.40 -0.90
CA LEU A 203 -12.87 7.07 -1.48
C LEU A 203 -13.72 6.09 -0.67
N VAL A 204 -14.47 5.24 -1.33
CA VAL A 204 -15.37 4.28 -0.68
C VAL A 204 -14.91 2.87 -0.99
N LEU A 205 -14.60 2.09 0.06
CA LEU A 205 -14.24 0.68 -0.07
C LEU A 205 -15.50 -0.19 0.04
N VAL A 206 -15.67 -1.09 -0.92
CA VAL A 206 -16.77 -2.03 -0.98
C VAL A 206 -16.22 -3.44 -1.10
N ASP A 207 -16.82 -4.39 -0.39
CA ASP A 207 -16.41 -5.79 -0.41
C ASP A 207 -17.05 -6.58 -1.57
N ARG A 208 -16.73 -7.87 -1.63
CA ARG A 208 -17.17 -8.81 -2.68
C ARG A 208 -18.69 -8.99 -2.72
N GLU A 209 -19.38 -8.80 -1.61
CA GLU A 209 -20.83 -8.91 -1.47
C GLU A 209 -21.56 -7.60 -1.80
N GLY A 210 -20.82 -6.50 -2.04
CA GLY A 210 -21.40 -5.18 -2.29
C GLY A 210 -21.77 -4.46 -0.99
N VAL A 211 -21.01 -4.67 0.08
CA VAL A 211 -21.17 -3.99 1.37
C VAL A 211 -20.07 -2.93 1.51
N ILE A 212 -20.45 -1.69 1.79
CA ILE A 212 -19.51 -0.60 2.09
C ILE A 212 -18.80 -0.92 3.40
N ARG A 213 -17.47 -0.91 3.35
CA ARG A 213 -16.60 -1.26 4.46
C ARG A 213 -15.86 -0.06 5.05
N GLY A 214 -15.79 1.05 4.34
CA GLY A 214 -15.17 2.27 4.83
C GLY A 214 -15.24 3.45 3.87
N TYR A 215 -15.06 4.64 4.44
CA TYR A 215 -14.90 5.91 3.75
C TYR A 215 -13.53 6.47 4.11
N TYR A 216 -12.73 6.82 3.12
CA TYR A 216 -11.34 7.24 3.30
C TYR A 216 -11.13 8.59 2.64
N GLU A 217 -10.24 9.38 3.20
CA GLU A 217 -9.80 10.61 2.57
C GLU A 217 -8.81 10.32 1.43
N ALA A 218 -8.82 11.13 0.39
CA ALA A 218 -7.92 10.98 -0.76
C ALA A 218 -6.53 11.60 -0.47
N ASN A 219 -5.94 11.26 0.68
CA ASN A 219 -4.59 11.64 1.10
C ASN A 219 -3.71 10.39 1.31
N ASP A 220 -2.43 10.58 1.60
CA ASP A 220 -1.46 9.48 1.71
C ASP A 220 -1.82 8.48 2.82
N GLU A 221 -2.38 8.97 3.93
CA GLU A 221 -2.83 8.13 5.04
C GLU A 221 -4.07 7.33 4.66
N GLY A 222 -5.07 7.96 4.03
CA GLY A 222 -6.29 7.31 3.57
C GLY A 222 -6.01 6.27 2.48
N ILE A 223 -5.10 6.55 1.54
CA ILE A 223 -4.68 5.59 0.51
C ILE A 223 -4.00 4.37 1.16
N SER A 224 -3.14 4.59 2.14
CA SER A 224 -2.47 3.50 2.85
C SER A 224 -3.45 2.66 3.67
N ALA A 225 -4.46 3.30 4.27
CA ALA A 225 -5.50 2.64 5.03
C ALA A 225 -6.44 1.83 4.11
N ILE A 226 -6.94 2.41 3.01
CA ILE A 226 -7.87 1.73 2.11
C ILE A 226 -7.23 0.53 1.42
N LEU A 227 -5.94 0.61 1.04
CA LEU A 227 -5.22 -0.50 0.44
C LEU A 227 -4.98 -1.64 1.43
N ARG A 228 -4.62 -1.33 2.68
CA ARG A 228 -4.50 -2.34 3.74
C ARG A 228 -5.81 -3.08 3.96
N ASP A 229 -6.91 -2.32 4.04
CA ASP A 229 -8.23 -2.88 4.32
C ASP A 229 -8.77 -3.64 3.09
N ALA A 230 -8.50 -3.17 1.87
CA ALA A 230 -8.81 -3.88 0.63
C ALA A 230 -8.06 -5.22 0.52
N SER A 231 -6.76 -5.25 0.88
CA SER A 231 -5.98 -6.49 0.92
C SER A 231 -6.56 -7.48 1.93
N ALA A 232 -6.93 -7.01 3.13
CA ALA A 232 -7.55 -7.85 4.15
C ALA A 232 -8.89 -8.47 3.70
N LEU A 233 -9.67 -7.75 2.87
CA LEU A 233 -10.93 -8.23 2.30
C LEU A 233 -10.71 -9.16 1.09
N ALA A 234 -9.67 -8.92 0.30
CA ALA A 234 -9.33 -9.71 -0.88
C ALA A 234 -8.74 -11.10 -0.54
N GLU A 235 -8.06 -11.24 0.61
CA GLU A 235 -7.46 -12.50 1.09
C GLU A 235 -8.48 -13.47 1.71
N ARG A 236 -9.73 -13.07 1.88
CA ARG A 236 -10.78 -13.90 2.48
C ARG A 236 -11.58 -14.58 1.38
N ASP A 237 -11.46 -15.90 1.31
CA ASP A 237 -12.33 -16.79 0.53
C ASP A 237 -13.70 -16.93 1.18
#